data_77c72d47986e810d1e9a2325e5fabbbf
#
_entry.id   77c72d47986e810d1e9a2325e5fabbbf
#
_cell.length_a   1.000
_cell.length_b   1.000
_cell.length_c   1.000
_cell.angle_alpha   90.00
_cell.angle_beta   90.00
_cell.angle_gamma   90.00
#
_symmetry.space_group_name_H-M   'P 1'
#
loop_
_entity.id
_entity.type
_entity.pdbx_description
1 polymer ?
#
loop_
_entity_poly.entity_id
_entity_poly.type
_entity_poly.pdbx_seq_one_letter_code
_entity_poly.pdbx_strand_id
1 'polypeptide(L)'
;MNVIVSNKYQSLLASLNIDVIKSINGEFSVDDLIAQFSTFYYNKMILDITAIKGYEDINIMQNLSVNFDMSKVILLLDDSEVVNSPVYISQLISMGIYNFTNDVNTIKYLIDNPNQYKDVANYHNISGFKKPVLNEKAIDNTRGKIGQKIIGFKNVTEHAGATTLIYLLKLHLEKSYKVKAVEIDKNDFIYFND
;
A
#
# COMPACT_ATOMS: atom_id res chain seq x y z
N MET A 1 -22.15 -3.52 2.31
CA MET A 1 -22.13 -4.79 3.08
C MET A 1 -20.81 -5.51 2.80
N ASN A 2 -19.93 -5.58 3.79
CA ASN A 2 -18.60 -6.16 3.66
C ASN A 2 -18.42 -7.34 4.61
N VAL A 3 -17.43 -8.17 4.36
CA VAL A 3 -17.02 -9.24 5.27
C VAL A 3 -15.57 -9.03 5.70
N ILE A 4 -15.26 -9.46 6.93
CA ILE A 4 -13.90 -9.39 7.47
C ILE A 4 -13.46 -10.82 7.84
N VAL A 5 -12.27 -11.17 7.38
CA VAL A 5 -11.54 -12.36 7.81
C VAL A 5 -10.25 -11.89 8.45
N SER A 6 -10.06 -12.13 9.73
CA SER A 6 -8.96 -11.56 10.51
C SER A 6 -8.26 -12.62 11.38
N ASN A 7 -7.01 -12.33 11.72
CA ASN A 7 -6.25 -13.09 12.71
C ASN A 7 -5.41 -12.11 13.55
N LYS A 8 -4.19 -11.82 13.16
CA LYS A 8 -3.27 -10.93 13.89
C LYS A 8 -3.83 -9.50 14.02
N TYR A 9 -4.52 -9.00 13.00
CA TYR A 9 -5.00 -7.62 12.93
C TYR A 9 -6.47 -7.45 13.31
N GLN A 10 -7.07 -8.41 14.04
CA GLN A 10 -8.49 -8.39 14.43
C GLN A 10 -8.90 -7.07 15.09
N SER A 11 -8.16 -6.63 16.11
CA SER A 11 -8.50 -5.40 16.87
C SER A 11 -8.48 -4.15 15.98
N LEU A 12 -7.52 -4.06 15.07
CA LEU A 12 -7.41 -2.95 14.14
C LEU A 12 -8.54 -2.97 13.11
N LEU A 13 -8.86 -4.13 12.55
CA LEU A 13 -9.94 -4.30 11.58
C LEU A 13 -11.31 -4.07 12.22
N ALA A 14 -11.50 -4.47 13.47
CA ALA A 14 -12.73 -4.20 14.22
C ALA A 14 -12.96 -2.69 14.49
N SER A 15 -11.90 -1.89 14.54
CA SER A 15 -11.98 -0.44 14.70
C SER A 15 -12.36 0.31 13.41
N LEU A 16 -12.35 -0.37 12.26
CA LEU A 16 -12.81 0.22 11.00
C LEU A 16 -14.30 0.54 11.08
N ASN A 17 -14.65 1.80 10.92
CA ASN A 17 -16.05 2.22 10.84
C ASN A 17 -16.59 1.97 9.41
N ILE A 18 -16.85 0.70 9.09
CA ILE A 18 -17.40 0.22 7.82
C ILE A 18 -18.58 -0.71 8.08
N ASP A 19 -19.49 -0.84 7.10
CA ASP A 19 -20.65 -1.73 7.20
C ASP A 19 -20.20 -3.19 7.01
N VAL A 20 -20.21 -3.99 8.08
CA VAL A 20 -19.79 -5.40 8.13
C VAL A 20 -20.96 -6.29 8.46
N ILE A 21 -21.23 -7.28 7.61
CA ILE A 21 -22.32 -8.25 7.80
C ILE A 21 -21.84 -9.59 8.36
N LYS A 22 -20.56 -9.91 8.20
CA LYS A 22 -19.95 -11.12 8.74
C LYS A 22 -18.48 -10.86 9.05
N SER A 23 -18.06 -11.25 10.23
CA SER A 23 -16.65 -11.24 10.63
C SER A 23 -16.29 -12.60 11.22
N ILE A 24 -15.18 -13.16 10.75
CA ILE A 24 -14.60 -14.37 11.31
C ILE A 24 -13.15 -14.10 11.71
N ASN A 25 -12.72 -14.77 12.79
CA ASN A 25 -11.39 -14.59 13.32
C ASN A 25 -10.70 -15.95 13.54
N GLY A 26 -9.44 -16.03 13.14
CA GLY A 26 -8.61 -17.22 13.23
C GLY A 26 -7.79 -17.45 11.97
N GLU A 27 -7.15 -18.59 11.92
CA GLU A 27 -6.37 -19.05 10.78
C GLU A 27 -7.13 -20.14 10.03
N PHE A 28 -7.34 -19.98 8.75
CA PHE A 28 -8.16 -20.83 7.90
C PHE A 28 -7.36 -21.36 6.71
N SER A 29 -7.65 -22.59 6.30
CA SER A 29 -7.23 -23.04 4.97
C SER A 29 -8.03 -22.33 3.88
N VAL A 30 -7.53 -22.31 2.64
CA VAL A 30 -8.29 -21.75 1.51
C VAL A 30 -9.61 -22.48 1.32
N ASP A 31 -9.63 -23.80 1.51
CA ASP A 31 -10.83 -24.63 1.38
C ASP A 31 -11.89 -24.28 2.44
N ASP A 32 -11.47 -23.96 3.68
CA ASP A 32 -12.38 -23.49 4.73
C ASP A 32 -13.00 -22.15 4.36
N LEU A 33 -12.21 -21.24 3.78
CA LEU A 33 -12.71 -19.94 3.29
C LEU A 33 -13.68 -20.10 2.13
N ILE A 34 -13.37 -21.00 1.19
CA ILE A 34 -14.27 -21.33 0.08
C ILE A 34 -15.61 -21.87 0.62
N ALA A 35 -15.56 -22.83 1.53
CA ALA A 35 -16.76 -23.40 2.14
C ALA A 35 -17.65 -22.35 2.83
N GLN A 36 -17.04 -21.32 3.42
CA GLN A 36 -17.76 -20.28 4.15
C GLN A 36 -18.32 -19.16 3.28
N PHE A 37 -17.68 -18.86 2.15
CA PHE A 37 -17.94 -17.65 1.38
C PHE A 37 -18.34 -17.89 -0.09
N SER A 38 -18.19 -19.10 -0.65
CA SER A 38 -18.54 -19.38 -2.05
C SER A 38 -20.01 -19.09 -2.41
N THR A 39 -20.91 -19.28 -1.46
CA THR A 39 -22.35 -19.00 -1.62
C THR A 39 -22.81 -17.73 -0.92
N PHE A 40 -21.88 -17.02 -0.29
CA PHE A 40 -22.19 -15.84 0.52
C PHE A 40 -22.05 -14.55 -0.30
N TYR A 41 -23.12 -13.77 -0.38
CA TYR A 41 -23.08 -12.50 -1.11
C TYR A 41 -22.50 -11.38 -0.26
N TYR A 42 -21.46 -10.73 -0.77
CA TYR A 42 -20.80 -9.56 -0.16
C TYR A 42 -20.27 -8.61 -1.24
N ASN A 43 -20.08 -7.33 -0.88
CA ASN A 43 -19.50 -6.33 -1.77
C ASN A 43 -17.97 -6.41 -1.77
N LYS A 44 -17.37 -6.36 -0.58
CA LYS A 44 -15.91 -6.48 -0.40
C LYS A 44 -15.60 -7.45 0.74
N MET A 45 -14.53 -8.19 0.58
CA MET A 45 -13.91 -9.01 1.60
C MET A 45 -12.59 -8.36 2.04
N ILE A 46 -12.52 -7.94 3.29
CA ILE A 46 -11.28 -7.49 3.92
C ILE A 46 -10.63 -8.73 4.52
N LEU A 47 -9.49 -9.10 3.96
CA LEU A 47 -8.79 -10.33 4.30
C LEU A 47 -7.43 -10.00 4.89
N ASP A 48 -7.26 -10.25 6.17
CA ASP A 48 -5.95 -10.25 6.83
C ASP A 48 -5.15 -11.44 6.30
N ILE A 49 -4.00 -11.21 5.70
CA ILE A 49 -3.17 -12.25 5.10
C ILE A 49 -2.80 -13.34 6.12
N THR A 50 -2.61 -12.95 7.39
CA THR A 50 -2.27 -13.89 8.47
C THR A 50 -3.43 -14.80 8.86
N ALA A 51 -4.64 -14.53 8.37
CA ALA A 51 -5.78 -15.43 8.52
C ALA A 51 -5.77 -16.59 7.49
N ILE A 52 -4.86 -16.56 6.52
CA ILE A 52 -4.69 -17.62 5.53
C ILE A 52 -3.55 -18.54 5.96
N LYS A 53 -3.85 -19.79 6.21
CA LYS A 53 -2.83 -20.77 6.59
C LYS A 53 -1.81 -20.97 5.47
N GLY A 54 -0.53 -20.74 5.79
CA GLY A 54 0.56 -20.89 4.84
C GLY A 54 0.65 -19.80 3.77
N TYR A 55 0.15 -18.61 4.03
CA TYR A 55 0.11 -17.48 3.11
C TYR A 55 1.48 -17.07 2.53
N GLU A 56 2.58 -17.44 3.17
CA GLU A 56 3.95 -17.19 2.66
C GLU A 56 4.26 -18.04 1.41
N ASP A 57 3.57 -19.17 1.24
CA ASP A 57 3.65 -19.98 0.02
C ASP A 57 2.72 -19.38 -1.05
N ILE A 58 3.32 -18.91 -2.11
CA ILE A 58 2.59 -18.29 -3.22
C ILE A 58 1.57 -19.21 -3.88
N ASN A 59 1.75 -20.53 -3.82
CA ASN A 59 0.79 -21.50 -4.35
C ASN A 59 -0.54 -21.45 -3.59
N ILE A 60 -0.50 -21.16 -2.28
CA ILE A 60 -1.70 -20.95 -1.46
C ILE A 60 -2.45 -19.71 -1.93
N MET A 61 -1.74 -18.62 -2.22
CA MET A 61 -2.34 -17.39 -2.75
C MET A 61 -2.87 -17.59 -4.17
N GLN A 62 -2.23 -18.44 -4.97
CA GLN A 62 -2.74 -18.82 -6.28
C GLN A 62 -4.07 -19.59 -6.16
N ASN A 63 -4.15 -20.57 -5.25
CA ASN A 63 -5.40 -21.30 -4.98
C ASN A 63 -6.50 -20.32 -4.54
N LEU A 64 -6.21 -19.37 -3.65
CA LEU A 64 -7.15 -18.31 -3.26
C LEU A 64 -7.64 -17.52 -4.49
N SER A 65 -6.73 -17.07 -5.34
CA SER A 65 -7.03 -16.22 -6.49
C SER A 65 -7.89 -16.89 -7.56
N VAL A 66 -7.80 -18.21 -7.68
CA VAL A 66 -8.62 -18.99 -8.63
C VAL A 66 -10.05 -19.18 -8.12
N ASN A 67 -10.25 -19.23 -6.80
CA ASN A 67 -11.54 -19.53 -6.20
C ASN A 67 -12.35 -18.31 -5.75
N PHE A 68 -11.72 -17.13 -5.67
CA PHE A 68 -12.40 -15.90 -5.28
C PHE A 68 -12.29 -14.82 -6.37
N ASP A 69 -13.31 -13.97 -6.44
CA ASP A 69 -13.25 -12.75 -7.27
C ASP A 69 -12.31 -11.72 -6.61
N MET A 70 -11.07 -11.65 -7.09
CA MET A 70 -10.03 -10.78 -6.53
C MET A 70 -10.37 -9.29 -6.64
N SER A 71 -11.31 -8.90 -7.50
CA SER A 71 -11.81 -7.53 -7.55
C SER A 71 -12.58 -7.12 -6.28
N LYS A 72 -13.10 -8.11 -5.55
CA LYS A 72 -13.83 -7.93 -4.28
C LYS A 72 -12.94 -8.10 -3.05
N VAL A 73 -11.74 -8.64 -3.19
CA VAL A 73 -10.82 -8.88 -2.06
C VAL A 73 -9.91 -7.69 -1.85
N ILE A 74 -9.83 -7.21 -0.60
CA ILE A 74 -8.83 -6.25 -0.14
C ILE A 74 -7.93 -7.00 0.84
N LEU A 75 -6.68 -7.20 0.46
CA LEU A 75 -5.70 -7.97 1.23
C LEU A 75 -4.90 -7.03 2.14
N LEU A 76 -5.01 -7.25 3.46
CA LEU A 76 -4.13 -6.60 4.43
C LEU A 76 -2.87 -7.45 4.59
N LEU A 77 -1.74 -6.91 4.15
CA LEU A 77 -0.44 -7.55 4.27
C LEU A 77 0.11 -7.40 5.69
N ASP A 78 0.90 -8.35 6.12
CA ASP A 78 1.65 -8.27 7.37
C ASP A 78 3.03 -7.62 7.17
N ASP A 79 3.79 -7.47 8.26
CA ASP A 79 5.11 -6.83 8.25
C ASP A 79 6.25 -7.81 7.93
N SER A 80 5.96 -9.05 7.50
CA SER A 80 7.00 -10.04 7.18
C SER A 80 7.81 -9.64 5.94
N GLU A 81 9.11 -9.93 5.96
CA GLU A 81 10.00 -9.65 4.82
C GLU A 81 9.58 -10.42 3.57
N VAL A 82 9.04 -11.63 3.72
CA VAL A 82 8.60 -12.47 2.60
C VAL A 82 7.47 -11.80 1.85
N VAL A 83 6.41 -11.40 2.56
CA VAL A 83 5.21 -10.79 1.97
C VAL A 83 5.51 -9.42 1.37
N ASN A 84 6.40 -8.64 2.00
CA ASN A 84 6.79 -7.32 1.51
C ASN A 84 7.90 -7.38 0.45
N SER A 85 8.36 -8.57 0.06
CA SER A 85 9.37 -8.69 -0.99
C SER A 85 8.81 -8.28 -2.36
N PRO A 86 9.63 -7.62 -3.22
CA PRO A 86 9.20 -7.26 -4.56
C PRO A 86 8.76 -8.45 -5.42
N VAL A 87 9.30 -9.62 -5.14
CA VAL A 87 8.95 -10.87 -5.85
C VAL A 87 7.54 -11.31 -5.47
N TYR A 88 7.23 -11.37 -4.17
CA TYR A 88 5.92 -11.77 -3.68
C TYR A 88 4.82 -10.82 -4.15
N ILE A 89 5.04 -9.51 -4.01
CA ILE A 89 4.10 -8.50 -4.51
C ILE A 89 3.87 -8.62 -6.02
N SER A 90 4.94 -8.82 -6.80
CA SER A 90 4.81 -9.02 -8.25
C SER A 90 3.97 -10.27 -8.58
N GLN A 91 4.11 -11.34 -7.81
CA GLN A 91 3.33 -12.56 -7.97
C GLN A 91 1.85 -12.35 -7.60
N LEU A 92 1.54 -11.63 -6.51
CA LEU A 92 0.17 -11.24 -6.19
C LEU A 92 -0.49 -10.48 -7.35
N ILE A 93 0.23 -9.52 -7.95
CA ILE A 93 -0.26 -8.76 -9.10
C ILE A 93 -0.50 -9.66 -10.31
N SER A 94 0.37 -10.63 -10.57
CA SER A 94 0.18 -11.58 -11.68
C SER A 94 -1.07 -12.45 -11.54
N MET A 95 -1.55 -12.64 -10.32
CA MET A 95 -2.79 -13.37 -9.99
C MET A 95 -4.04 -12.49 -9.98
N GLY A 96 -3.91 -11.19 -10.34
CA GLY A 96 -5.03 -10.25 -10.33
C GLY A 96 -5.37 -9.67 -8.96
N ILE A 97 -4.51 -9.86 -7.95
CA ILE A 97 -4.65 -9.27 -6.62
C ILE A 97 -4.07 -7.86 -6.67
N TYR A 98 -4.92 -6.86 -6.88
CA TYR A 98 -4.50 -5.45 -7.02
C TYR A 98 -4.80 -4.62 -5.77
N ASN A 99 -5.79 -5.06 -4.97
CA ASN A 99 -6.21 -4.35 -3.77
C ASN A 99 -5.47 -4.92 -2.56
N PHE A 100 -4.27 -4.44 -2.28
CA PHE A 100 -3.49 -4.82 -1.11
C PHE A 100 -2.89 -3.59 -0.43
N THR A 101 -2.69 -3.68 0.87
CA THR A 101 -2.11 -2.63 1.70
C THR A 101 -1.56 -3.23 2.99
N ASN A 102 -0.57 -2.59 3.59
CA ASN A 102 -0.09 -2.83 4.96
C ASN A 102 -0.57 -1.75 5.95
N ASP A 103 -1.40 -0.80 5.49
CA ASP A 103 -2.02 0.21 6.34
C ASP A 103 -3.53 0.02 6.41
N VAL A 104 -4.04 -0.23 7.61
CA VAL A 104 -5.47 -0.45 7.88
C VAL A 104 -6.32 0.76 7.47
N ASN A 105 -5.78 1.98 7.59
CA ASN A 105 -6.52 3.19 7.21
C ASN A 105 -6.78 3.27 5.70
N THR A 106 -5.90 2.69 4.90
CA THR A 106 -6.03 2.64 3.43
C THR A 106 -7.18 1.73 2.99
N ILE A 107 -7.63 0.79 3.83
CA ILE A 107 -8.73 -0.13 3.50
C ILE A 107 -10.01 0.63 3.14
N LYS A 108 -10.37 1.67 3.89
CA LYS A 108 -11.55 2.49 3.59
C LYS A 108 -11.48 3.11 2.20
N TYR A 109 -10.32 3.62 1.83
CA TYR A 109 -10.12 4.18 0.50
C TYR A 109 -10.27 3.13 -0.59
N LEU A 110 -9.71 1.92 -0.40
CA LEU A 110 -9.81 0.82 -1.37
C LEU A 110 -11.22 0.23 -1.51
N ILE A 111 -12.07 0.35 -0.50
CA ILE A 111 -13.48 -0.05 -0.61
C ILE A 111 -14.19 0.80 -1.66
N ASP A 112 -13.97 2.11 -1.62
CA ASP A 112 -14.62 3.08 -2.52
C ASP A 112 -13.87 3.25 -3.85
N ASN A 113 -12.54 3.06 -3.83
CA ASN A 113 -11.64 3.27 -4.96
C ASN A 113 -10.74 2.05 -5.18
N PRO A 114 -11.26 0.94 -5.70
CA PRO A 114 -10.48 -0.26 -5.91
C PRO A 114 -9.40 -0.04 -6.97
N ASN A 115 -8.20 -0.54 -6.70
CA ASN A 115 -7.08 -0.49 -7.63
C ASN A 115 -7.37 -1.34 -8.88
N GLN A 116 -6.89 -0.86 -9.99
CA GLN A 116 -6.76 -1.58 -11.24
C GLN A 116 -5.28 -1.92 -11.50
N TYR A 117 -5.02 -2.78 -12.46
CA TYR A 117 -3.64 -3.13 -12.83
C TYR A 117 -2.74 -1.91 -13.05
N LYS A 118 -3.24 -0.86 -13.70
CA LYS A 118 -2.48 0.39 -13.95
C LYS A 118 -1.95 1.06 -12.67
N ASP A 119 -2.67 0.90 -11.56
CA ASP A 119 -2.33 1.54 -10.28
C ASP A 119 -1.20 0.79 -9.56
N VAL A 120 -1.02 -0.50 -9.85
CA VAL A 120 -0.02 -1.39 -9.25
C VAL A 120 1.05 -1.88 -10.23
N ALA A 121 0.95 -1.53 -11.51
CA ALA A 121 1.86 -2.00 -12.57
C ALA A 121 3.34 -1.73 -12.28
N ASN A 122 3.66 -0.67 -11.53
CA ASN A 122 5.03 -0.33 -11.14
C ASN A 122 5.68 -1.36 -10.19
N TYR A 123 4.86 -2.14 -9.47
CA TYR A 123 5.31 -3.21 -8.59
C TYR A 123 5.39 -4.57 -9.30
N HIS A 124 4.81 -4.67 -10.50
CA HIS A 124 4.81 -5.90 -11.27
C HIS A 124 6.15 -6.05 -12.01
N ASN A 125 6.96 -7.00 -11.57
CA ASN A 125 8.29 -7.26 -12.13
C ASN A 125 8.20 -8.37 -13.17
N ILE A 126 7.84 -8.02 -14.40
CA ILE A 126 7.77 -8.97 -15.52
C ILE A 126 9.17 -9.14 -16.09
N SER A 127 9.74 -10.34 -15.95
CA SER A 127 11.04 -10.69 -16.53
C SER A 127 11.00 -10.53 -18.06
N GLY A 128 11.80 -9.60 -18.61
CA GLY A 128 11.89 -9.35 -20.05
C GLY A 128 11.18 -8.09 -20.55
N PHE A 129 10.31 -7.47 -19.79
CA PHE A 129 9.81 -6.14 -20.12
C PHE A 129 10.75 -5.08 -19.52
N LYS A 130 11.45 -4.32 -20.37
CA LYS A 130 12.04 -3.05 -19.94
C LYS A 130 10.88 -2.21 -19.39
N LYS A 131 10.99 -1.74 -18.14
CA LYS A 131 10.05 -0.75 -17.60
C LYS A 131 9.86 0.32 -18.68
N PRO A 132 8.62 0.67 -19.09
CA PRO A 132 8.46 1.77 -20.01
C PRO A 132 9.16 2.96 -19.38
N VAL A 133 10.12 3.51 -20.09
CA VAL A 133 10.72 4.81 -19.76
C VAL A 133 9.59 5.79 -19.97
N LEU A 134 8.84 6.05 -18.91
CA LEU A 134 7.88 7.14 -18.91
C LEU A 134 8.71 8.40 -19.15
N ASN A 135 8.61 8.93 -20.36
CA ASN A 135 9.15 10.24 -20.67
C ASN A 135 8.62 11.21 -19.59
N GLU A 136 9.54 11.79 -18.84
CA GLU A 136 9.25 12.71 -17.70
C GLU A 136 8.51 14.03 -18.11
N LYS A 137 7.85 14.05 -19.27
CA LYS A 137 7.19 15.25 -19.82
C LYS A 137 5.67 15.27 -19.75
N ALA A 138 5.04 14.35 -19.03
CA ALA A 138 3.61 14.41 -18.74
C ALA A 138 3.37 14.02 -17.27
N ILE A 139 3.83 14.86 -16.36
CA ILE A 139 3.48 14.73 -14.94
C ILE A 139 2.16 15.45 -14.74
N ASP A 140 1.10 14.69 -14.71
CA ASP A 140 -0.11 15.12 -14.02
C ASP A 140 0.17 15.04 -12.51
N ASN A 141 0.26 16.21 -11.86
CA ASN A 141 0.80 16.44 -10.52
C ASN A 141 -0.10 15.94 -9.37
N THR A 142 -0.95 14.93 -9.54
CA THR A 142 -1.97 14.58 -8.55
C THR A 142 -1.84 13.21 -7.89
N ARG A 143 -0.83 12.37 -8.23
CA ARG A 143 -0.65 11.07 -7.55
C ARG A 143 0.80 10.86 -7.12
N GLY A 144 1.08 11.17 -5.85
CA GLY A 144 2.37 10.88 -5.22
C GLY A 144 2.73 9.40 -5.32
N LYS A 145 3.95 9.12 -5.74
CA LYS A 145 4.55 7.78 -5.63
C LYS A 145 4.46 7.34 -4.17
N ILE A 146 3.92 6.15 -3.92
CA ILE A 146 3.94 5.54 -2.58
C ILE A 146 5.39 5.49 -2.12
N GLY A 147 5.70 6.18 -1.02
CA GLY A 147 7.04 6.31 -0.46
C GLY A 147 7.76 7.64 -0.68
N GLN A 148 7.31 8.49 -1.59
CA GLN A 148 7.90 9.82 -1.78
C GLN A 148 6.97 10.90 -1.23
N LYS A 149 7.41 11.61 -0.16
CA LYS A 149 6.67 12.73 0.43
C LYS A 149 7.34 14.02 0.03
N ILE A 150 6.57 14.99 -0.45
CA ILE A 150 7.01 16.35 -0.73
C ILE A 150 6.44 17.24 0.37
N ILE A 151 7.32 17.95 1.07
CA ILE A 151 6.93 18.91 2.11
C ILE A 151 7.30 20.28 1.59
N GLY A 152 6.31 21.14 1.39
CA GLY A 152 6.50 22.53 0.98
C GLY A 152 6.57 23.45 2.20
N PHE A 153 7.54 24.37 2.19
CA PHE A 153 7.66 25.44 3.18
C PHE A 153 7.57 26.79 2.46
N LYS A 154 6.82 27.70 3.04
CA LYS A 154 6.70 29.07 2.56
C LYS A 154 6.85 30.03 3.72
N ASN A 155 7.71 31.01 3.59
CA ASN A 155 7.79 32.13 4.53
C ASN A 155 6.52 32.97 4.45
N VAL A 156 5.94 33.29 5.60
CA VAL A 156 4.82 34.22 5.71
C VAL A 156 5.33 35.64 5.92
N THR A 157 6.51 35.78 6.56
CA THR A 157 7.20 37.06 6.79
C THR A 157 8.66 36.92 6.41
N GLU A 158 9.31 38.02 6.10
CA GLU A 158 10.76 38.05 5.92
C GLU A 158 11.47 37.63 7.21
N HIS A 159 12.60 36.89 7.09
CA HIS A 159 13.40 36.37 8.20
C HIS A 159 12.67 35.41 9.14
N ALA A 160 11.62 34.71 8.68
CA ALA A 160 10.87 33.74 9.47
C ALA A 160 11.66 32.45 9.81
N GLY A 161 12.92 32.31 9.38
CA GLY A 161 13.79 31.16 9.70
C GLY A 161 13.46 29.87 8.96
N ALA A 162 12.66 29.91 7.89
CA ALA A 162 12.27 28.71 7.16
C ALA A 162 13.45 27.95 6.57
N THR A 163 14.46 28.64 6.03
CA THR A 163 15.70 28.02 5.49
C THR A 163 16.43 27.20 6.56
N THR A 164 16.60 27.79 7.77
CA THR A 164 17.21 27.12 8.91
C THR A 164 16.39 25.90 9.36
N LEU A 165 15.07 26.05 9.41
CA LEU A 165 14.16 24.95 9.77
C LEU A 165 14.24 23.80 8.77
N ILE A 166 14.24 24.10 7.48
CA ILE A 166 14.35 23.09 6.40
C ILE A 166 15.70 22.35 6.49
N TYR A 167 16.77 23.09 6.73
CA TYR A 167 18.10 22.50 6.91
C TYR A 167 18.17 21.53 8.11
N LEU A 168 17.67 21.96 9.27
CA LEU A 168 17.62 21.11 10.46
C LEU A 168 16.73 19.88 10.26
N LEU A 169 15.59 20.04 9.60
CA LEU A 169 14.69 18.95 9.26
C LEU A 169 15.36 17.96 8.28
N LYS A 170 16.08 18.47 7.28
CA LYS A 170 16.89 17.63 6.36
C LYS A 170 17.89 16.79 7.14
N LEU A 171 18.72 17.39 7.98
CA LEU A 171 19.71 16.68 8.80
C LEU A 171 19.09 15.63 9.72
N HIS A 172 17.91 15.90 10.25
CA HIS A 172 17.19 14.95 11.09
C HIS A 172 16.68 13.76 10.29
N LEU A 173 16.06 14.02 9.15
CA LEU A 173 15.44 12.99 8.31
C LEU A 173 16.46 12.15 7.54
N GLU A 174 17.63 12.70 7.18
CA GLU A 174 18.71 11.97 6.49
C GLU A 174 19.24 10.77 7.28
N LYS A 175 19.01 10.74 8.59
CA LYS A 175 19.38 9.60 9.44
C LYS A 175 18.60 8.32 9.12
N SER A 176 17.41 8.47 8.53
CA SER A 176 16.48 7.34 8.28
C SER A 176 15.92 7.30 6.86
N TYR A 177 16.05 8.38 6.09
CA TYR A 177 15.44 8.52 4.77
C TYR A 177 16.41 9.15 3.78
N LYS A 178 16.22 8.86 2.49
CA LYS A 178 16.91 9.60 1.42
C LYS A 178 16.18 10.93 1.19
N VAL A 179 16.76 12.01 1.62
CA VAL A 179 16.16 13.35 1.60
C VAL A 179 16.87 14.25 0.58
N LYS A 180 16.11 15.08 -0.12
CA LYS A 180 16.61 16.16 -0.96
C LYS A 180 15.87 17.45 -0.61
N ALA A 181 16.61 18.49 -0.25
CA ALA A 181 16.06 19.84 -0.13
C ALA A 181 16.29 20.61 -1.44
N VAL A 182 15.29 21.39 -1.87
CA VAL A 182 15.34 22.21 -3.08
C VAL A 182 14.79 23.58 -2.74
N GLU A 183 15.53 24.64 -3.09
CA GLU A 183 15.04 26.01 -3.05
C GLU A 183 14.42 26.40 -4.38
N ILE A 184 13.35 27.20 -4.31
CA ILE A 184 12.70 27.82 -5.45
C ILE A 184 12.80 29.32 -5.24
N ASP A 185 13.32 30.04 -6.22
CA ASP A 185 13.49 31.50 -6.23
C ASP A 185 14.46 32.09 -5.18
N LYS A 186 15.23 31.24 -4.47
CA LYS A 186 16.25 31.65 -3.50
C LYS A 186 17.50 30.78 -3.63
N ASN A 187 18.59 31.20 -3.03
CA ASN A 187 19.85 30.45 -3.03
C ASN A 187 20.53 30.52 -1.64
N ASP A 188 19.73 30.43 -0.59
CA ASP A 188 20.20 30.60 0.79
C ASP A 188 20.88 29.34 1.33
N PHE A 189 20.66 28.16 0.72
CA PHE A 189 21.30 26.91 1.13
C PHE A 189 22.81 26.88 0.91
N ILE A 190 23.35 27.79 0.09
CA ILE A 190 24.81 27.88 -0.09
C ILE A 190 25.56 28.19 1.23
N TYR A 191 24.87 28.78 2.21
CA TYR A 191 25.46 29.10 3.51
C TYR A 191 25.50 27.91 4.48
N PHE A 192 24.93 26.77 4.11
CA PHE A 192 24.86 25.55 4.91
C PHE A 192 25.62 24.38 4.26
N ASN A 193 26.48 24.65 3.28
CA ASN A 193 27.36 23.64 2.70
C ASN A 193 28.57 23.46 3.62
N ASP A 194 28.68 22.26 4.18
CA ASP A 194 29.94 21.67 4.70
C ASP A 194 30.64 20.91 3.59
#